data_fe9059d78cc29530cb3591db4dc3656b
#
_entry.id   fe9059d78cc29530cb3591db4dc3656b
#
_cell.length_a   1.000
_cell.length_b   1.000
_cell.length_c   1.000
_cell.angle_alpha   90.00
_cell.angle_beta   90.00
_cell.angle_gamma   90.00
#
_symmetry.space_group_name_H-M   'P 1'
#
loop_
_entity.id
_entity.type
_entity.pdbx_description
1 polymer ?
#
loop_
_entity_poly.entity_id
_entity_poly.type
_entity_poly.pdbx_seq_one_letter_code
_entity_poly.pdbx_strand_id
1 'polypeptide(L)'
;MPNVTVIIPTLNRPAELTRAVLSAINQTYDDLEVVVVADEPNEATLRALKSLENPRLRFLTNPSRVGLADARNIGVKNSSSSWVAFLDDDDEWMPDKIEKQLAVAETLPGEFIFVVSRYIERSGTGDRIWPEQLPAGKQRFSEYMYCRRGMLIPSTFFVSRSLITALPFTSGLRYLEDIDWMLRVTSDGRTQLGTVESPLVIYNNFSTPGQLSYDISWQRYYSWAVGHRQFFTPIAFSLFITKTVVAKAREGKASWRELLHLLSAAMLLGAFSPRAFFFFLASCLFTRNTKRKVREFLSPAARQSRVMAPPES
;
A
#
# COMPACT_ATOMS: atom_id res chain seq x y z
N MET A 1 11.22 -23.30 15.02
CA MET A 1 10.23 -22.26 14.73
C MET A 1 10.56 -21.70 13.36
N PRO A 2 9.59 -21.37 12.51
CA PRO A 2 9.87 -20.81 11.19
C PRO A 2 10.64 -19.49 11.32
N ASN A 3 11.54 -19.23 10.35
CA ASN A 3 12.32 -17.99 10.33
C ASN A 3 11.52 -16.79 9.81
N VAL A 4 10.53 -17.03 8.94
CA VAL A 4 9.67 -16.00 8.36
C VAL A 4 8.20 -16.27 8.66
N THR A 5 7.44 -15.27 9.09
CA THR A 5 5.97 -15.32 9.13
C THR A 5 5.40 -14.40 8.04
N VAL A 6 4.55 -14.97 7.18
CA VAL A 6 3.74 -14.22 6.23
C VAL A 6 2.38 -13.93 6.86
N ILE A 7 1.98 -12.66 6.92
CA ILE A 7 0.69 -12.24 7.49
C ILE A 7 -0.23 -11.79 6.37
N ILE A 8 -1.41 -12.42 6.26
CA ILE A 8 -2.44 -12.13 5.27
C ILE A 8 -3.72 -11.70 5.99
N PRO A 9 -4.02 -10.40 6.11
CA PRO A 9 -5.33 -9.95 6.57
C PRO A 9 -6.37 -10.19 5.48
N THR A 10 -7.58 -10.64 5.83
CA THR A 10 -8.66 -10.85 4.86
C THR A 10 -10.01 -10.45 5.40
N LEU A 11 -10.89 -9.99 4.51
CA LEU A 11 -12.29 -9.69 4.80
C LEU A 11 -13.18 -10.25 3.68
N ASN A 12 -13.62 -11.51 3.83
CA ASN A 12 -14.66 -12.16 3.02
C ASN A 12 -14.42 -12.14 1.49
N ARG A 13 -13.17 -12.39 1.06
CA ARG A 13 -12.76 -12.52 -0.35
C ARG A 13 -12.10 -13.89 -0.60
N PRO A 14 -12.86 -15.00 -0.54
CA PRO A 14 -12.29 -16.36 -0.51
C PRO A 14 -11.50 -16.74 -1.76
N ALA A 15 -11.88 -16.27 -2.95
CA ALA A 15 -11.17 -16.59 -4.19
C ALA A 15 -9.83 -15.87 -4.30
N GLU A 16 -9.81 -14.58 -3.97
CA GLU A 16 -8.60 -13.75 -3.92
C GLU A 16 -7.66 -14.28 -2.84
N LEU A 17 -8.17 -14.52 -1.65
CA LEU A 17 -7.41 -15.09 -0.52
C LEU A 17 -6.73 -16.41 -0.90
N THR A 18 -7.44 -17.29 -1.62
CA THR A 18 -6.85 -18.57 -2.05
C THR A 18 -5.63 -18.35 -2.92
N ARG A 19 -5.67 -17.42 -3.88
CA ARG A 19 -4.51 -17.10 -4.73
C ARG A 19 -3.35 -16.52 -3.92
N ALA A 20 -3.64 -15.57 -3.02
CA ALA A 20 -2.65 -14.97 -2.14
C ALA A 20 -1.95 -16.04 -1.27
N VAL A 21 -2.72 -16.87 -0.60
CA VAL A 21 -2.18 -17.96 0.26
C VAL A 21 -1.33 -18.95 -0.54
N LEU A 22 -1.79 -19.37 -1.71
CA LEU A 22 -1.02 -20.28 -2.57
C LEU A 22 0.29 -19.65 -3.03
N SER A 23 0.31 -18.37 -3.37
CA SER A 23 1.54 -17.64 -3.75
C SER A 23 2.54 -17.54 -2.60
N ALA A 24 2.06 -17.45 -1.35
CA ALA A 24 2.89 -17.42 -0.15
C ALA A 24 3.41 -18.82 0.24
N ILE A 25 2.60 -19.86 0.10
CA ILE A 25 3.01 -21.25 0.41
C ILE A 25 4.04 -21.76 -0.61
N ASN A 26 3.91 -21.37 -1.88
CA ASN A 26 4.76 -21.83 -2.98
C ASN A 26 6.04 -20.97 -3.16
N GLN A 27 6.52 -20.31 -2.10
CA GLN A 27 7.81 -19.62 -2.14
C GLN A 27 8.97 -20.63 -2.22
N THR A 28 10.08 -20.22 -2.88
CA THR A 28 11.33 -21.02 -2.95
C THR A 28 12.02 -21.16 -1.59
N TYR A 29 11.71 -20.26 -0.66
CA TYR A 29 12.20 -20.32 0.72
C TYR A 29 11.23 -21.12 1.60
N ASP A 30 11.69 -22.26 2.12
CA ASP A 30 10.82 -23.24 2.80
C ASP A 30 10.58 -22.97 4.28
N ASP A 31 11.51 -22.28 4.98
CA ASP A 31 11.41 -22.03 6.44
C ASP A 31 10.48 -20.86 6.77
N LEU A 32 9.23 -20.98 6.34
CA LEU A 32 8.17 -19.98 6.54
C LEU A 32 6.87 -20.61 7.06
N GLU A 33 6.10 -19.80 7.77
CA GLU A 33 4.68 -20.02 8.07
C GLU A 33 3.81 -18.93 7.43
N VAL A 34 2.56 -19.26 7.12
CA VAL A 34 1.53 -18.33 6.65
C VAL A 34 0.44 -18.22 7.71
N VAL A 35 0.21 -17.02 8.20
CA VAL A 35 -0.83 -16.68 9.19
C VAL A 35 -1.89 -15.82 8.53
N VAL A 36 -3.03 -16.39 8.21
CA VAL A 36 -4.21 -15.65 7.74
C VAL A 36 -4.96 -15.11 8.94
N VAL A 37 -5.24 -13.80 8.92
CA VAL A 37 -6.06 -13.14 9.94
C VAL A 37 -7.40 -12.76 9.30
N ALA A 38 -8.41 -13.61 9.53
CA ALA A 38 -9.74 -13.44 8.98
C ALA A 38 -10.59 -12.54 9.88
N ASP A 39 -10.87 -11.34 9.38
CA ASP A 39 -11.62 -10.32 10.07
C ASP A 39 -13.12 -10.51 9.81
N GLU A 40 -13.89 -10.93 10.83
CA GLU A 40 -15.32 -11.27 10.73
C GLU A 40 -15.63 -12.23 9.55
N PRO A 41 -15.02 -13.44 9.52
CA PRO A 41 -15.08 -14.30 8.33
C PRO A 41 -16.48 -14.92 8.15
N ASN A 42 -16.96 -14.92 6.91
CA ASN A 42 -18.13 -15.68 6.52
C ASN A 42 -17.80 -17.17 6.30
N GLU A 43 -18.83 -18.02 6.16
CA GLU A 43 -18.65 -19.45 5.93
C GLU A 43 -17.86 -19.79 4.67
N ALA A 44 -17.99 -18.99 3.58
CA ALA A 44 -17.26 -19.23 2.34
C ALA A 44 -15.75 -19.05 2.55
N THR A 45 -15.33 -18.00 3.28
CA THR A 45 -13.93 -17.77 3.66
C THR A 45 -13.40 -18.89 4.54
N LEU A 46 -14.17 -19.33 5.54
CA LEU A 46 -13.77 -20.45 6.41
C LEU A 46 -13.63 -21.77 5.64
N ARG A 47 -14.53 -22.06 4.70
CA ARG A 47 -14.43 -23.23 3.83
C ARG A 47 -13.18 -23.17 2.94
N ALA A 48 -12.91 -22.03 2.33
CA ALA A 48 -11.72 -21.83 1.49
C ALA A 48 -10.42 -22.08 2.28
N LEU A 49 -10.29 -21.53 3.48
CA LEU A 49 -9.13 -21.76 4.33
C LEU A 49 -8.95 -23.22 4.73
N LYS A 50 -10.04 -23.90 5.11
CA LYS A 50 -10.01 -25.32 5.49
C LYS A 50 -9.65 -26.23 4.33
N SER A 51 -9.99 -25.87 3.08
CA SER A 51 -9.66 -26.67 1.90
C SER A 51 -8.20 -26.59 1.49
N LEU A 52 -7.44 -25.65 2.03
CA LEU A 52 -6.01 -25.45 1.66
C LEU A 52 -5.03 -26.38 2.37
N GLU A 53 -5.48 -27.29 3.22
CA GLU A 53 -4.71 -28.34 3.94
C GLU A 53 -3.18 -28.24 3.80
N ASN A 54 -2.55 -27.28 4.49
CA ASN A 54 -1.09 -27.13 4.45
C ASN A 54 -0.53 -26.94 5.86
N PRO A 55 0.49 -27.70 6.28
CA PRO A 55 1.06 -27.65 7.63
C PRO A 55 1.70 -26.29 7.97
N ARG A 56 2.08 -25.50 6.96
CA ARG A 56 2.61 -24.15 7.13
C ARG A 56 1.53 -23.07 7.24
N LEU A 57 0.23 -23.42 7.00
CA LEU A 57 -0.89 -22.50 7.07
C LEU A 57 -1.59 -22.55 8.41
N ARG A 58 -1.68 -21.40 9.06
CA ARG A 58 -2.55 -21.18 10.23
C ARG A 58 -3.52 -20.06 9.94
N PHE A 59 -4.68 -20.08 10.54
CA PHE A 59 -5.61 -18.96 10.47
C PHE A 59 -6.16 -18.57 11.85
N LEU A 60 -6.32 -17.28 12.03
CA LEU A 60 -6.90 -16.63 13.19
C LEU A 60 -8.21 -15.98 12.76
N THR A 61 -9.23 -16.05 13.59
CA THR A 61 -10.52 -15.44 13.31
C THR A 61 -10.86 -14.39 14.35
N ASN A 62 -11.25 -13.20 13.91
CA ASN A 62 -11.80 -12.18 14.78
C ASN A 62 -13.33 -12.21 14.70
N PRO A 63 -14.03 -12.25 15.82
CA PRO A 63 -15.51 -12.32 15.83
C PRO A 63 -16.17 -11.01 15.39
N SER A 64 -15.43 -9.91 15.39
CA SER A 64 -15.87 -8.58 14.93
C SER A 64 -14.80 -7.91 14.13
N ARG A 65 -15.19 -6.98 13.26
CA ARG A 65 -14.29 -6.27 12.35
C ARG A 65 -13.34 -5.32 13.09
N VAL A 66 -12.06 -5.66 13.10
CA VAL A 66 -11.00 -4.84 13.72
C VAL A 66 -10.31 -3.89 12.71
N GLY A 67 -10.24 -4.24 11.44
CA GLY A 67 -9.59 -3.47 10.36
C GLY A 67 -8.15 -3.92 10.08
N LEU A 68 -7.60 -3.48 8.93
CA LEU A 68 -6.33 -3.98 8.39
C LEU A 68 -5.13 -3.77 9.33
N ALA A 69 -5.02 -2.59 9.96
CA ALA A 69 -3.94 -2.29 10.90
C ALA A 69 -3.90 -3.29 12.07
N ASP A 70 -5.05 -3.47 12.73
CA ASP A 70 -5.16 -4.37 13.87
C ASP A 70 -5.07 -5.83 13.46
N ALA A 71 -5.60 -6.23 12.30
CA ALA A 71 -5.45 -7.58 11.78
C ALA A 71 -3.97 -7.93 11.53
N ARG A 72 -3.17 -7.01 10.94
CA ARG A 72 -1.73 -7.19 10.79
C ARG A 72 -1.02 -7.31 12.14
N ASN A 73 -1.35 -6.45 13.11
CA ASN A 73 -0.80 -6.51 14.47
C ASN A 73 -1.15 -7.82 15.20
N ILE A 74 -2.37 -8.33 15.03
CA ILE A 74 -2.80 -9.62 15.58
C ILE A 74 -1.96 -10.76 14.99
N GLY A 75 -1.71 -10.75 13.69
CA GLY A 75 -0.84 -11.72 13.03
C GLY A 75 0.58 -11.68 13.59
N VAL A 76 1.18 -10.49 13.73
CA VAL A 76 2.51 -10.30 14.34
C VAL A 76 2.53 -10.84 15.77
N LYS A 77 1.55 -10.51 16.60
CA LYS A 77 1.48 -10.95 18.00
C LYS A 77 1.35 -12.47 18.15
N ASN A 78 0.72 -13.13 17.19
CA ASN A 78 0.49 -14.57 17.22
C ASN A 78 1.55 -15.37 16.42
N SER A 79 2.68 -14.79 16.13
CA SER A 79 3.83 -15.43 15.46
C SER A 79 5.12 -15.15 16.26
N SER A 80 6.18 -15.90 15.97
CA SER A 80 7.45 -15.82 16.72
C SER A 80 8.71 -15.79 15.83
N SER A 81 8.54 -15.77 14.51
CA SER A 81 9.62 -15.74 13.53
C SER A 81 10.50 -14.50 13.66
N SER A 82 11.76 -14.57 13.25
CA SER A 82 12.69 -13.44 13.21
C SER A 82 12.28 -12.36 12.22
N TRP A 83 11.60 -12.77 11.14
CA TRP A 83 11.17 -11.91 10.05
C TRP A 83 9.66 -11.99 9.84
N VAL A 84 9.09 -10.87 9.43
CA VAL A 84 7.66 -10.75 9.12
C VAL A 84 7.50 -10.16 7.72
N ALA A 85 6.63 -10.75 6.91
CA ALA A 85 6.23 -10.22 5.62
C ALA A 85 4.71 -10.05 5.58
N PHE A 86 4.24 -9.05 4.85
CA PHE A 86 2.80 -8.78 4.70
C PHE A 86 2.37 -9.04 3.27
N LEU A 87 1.19 -9.61 3.10
CA LEU A 87 0.55 -9.84 1.80
C LEU A 87 -0.94 -9.51 1.93
N ASP A 88 -1.44 -8.59 1.11
CA ASP A 88 -2.87 -8.30 1.04
C ASP A 88 -3.59 -9.43 0.28
N ASP A 89 -4.82 -9.77 0.67
CA ASP A 89 -5.54 -10.96 0.21
C ASP A 89 -5.96 -10.91 -1.27
N ASP A 90 -5.80 -9.78 -1.95
CA ASP A 90 -6.04 -9.59 -3.39
C ASP A 90 -4.76 -9.51 -4.24
N ASP A 91 -3.57 -9.61 -3.61
CA ASP A 91 -2.28 -9.61 -4.28
C ASP A 91 -1.67 -11.01 -4.39
N GLU A 92 -0.61 -11.14 -5.17
CA GLU A 92 0.14 -12.39 -5.36
C GLU A 92 1.65 -12.12 -5.32
N TRP A 93 2.43 -13.07 -4.81
CA TRP A 93 3.88 -12.97 -4.78
C TRP A 93 4.55 -13.76 -5.90
N MET A 94 5.69 -13.23 -6.37
CA MET A 94 6.62 -14.01 -7.20
C MET A 94 7.29 -15.09 -6.34
N PRO A 95 7.63 -16.25 -6.91
CA PRO A 95 8.10 -17.41 -6.13
C PRO A 95 9.35 -17.17 -5.29
N ASP A 96 10.22 -16.26 -5.71
CA ASP A 96 11.52 -15.98 -5.09
C ASP A 96 11.55 -14.72 -4.21
N LYS A 97 10.35 -14.21 -3.82
CA LYS A 97 10.26 -12.95 -3.07
C LYS A 97 10.94 -13.02 -1.71
N ILE A 98 10.61 -14.03 -0.91
CA ILE A 98 11.14 -14.14 0.45
C ILE A 98 12.65 -14.33 0.42
N GLU A 99 13.15 -15.21 -0.43
CA GLU A 99 14.60 -15.45 -0.60
C GLU A 99 15.37 -14.17 -0.95
N LYS A 100 14.89 -13.42 -1.94
CA LYS A 100 15.55 -12.18 -2.38
C LYS A 100 15.50 -11.06 -1.34
N GLN A 101 14.41 -10.92 -0.61
CA GLN A 101 14.31 -9.90 0.42
C GLN A 101 15.10 -10.25 1.67
N LEU A 102 15.12 -11.52 2.06
CA LEU A 102 15.95 -12.02 3.16
C LEU A 102 17.43 -11.81 2.87
N ALA A 103 17.89 -12.15 1.66
CA ALA A 103 19.28 -11.93 1.25
C ALA A 103 19.71 -10.46 1.37
N VAL A 104 18.83 -9.50 1.03
CA VAL A 104 19.10 -8.08 1.24
C VAL A 104 19.07 -7.73 2.72
N ALA A 105 18.08 -8.23 3.48
CA ALA A 105 17.91 -7.93 4.89
C ALA A 105 19.14 -8.32 5.72
N GLU A 106 19.74 -9.48 5.43
CA GLU A 106 20.93 -10.00 6.12
C GLU A 106 22.21 -9.19 5.86
N THR A 107 22.23 -8.36 4.80
CA THR A 107 23.36 -7.45 4.55
C THR A 107 23.27 -6.13 5.29
N LEU A 108 22.12 -5.79 5.85
CA LEU A 108 21.88 -4.51 6.49
C LEU A 108 22.31 -4.53 7.97
N PRO A 109 22.94 -3.48 8.48
CA PRO A 109 23.36 -3.41 9.88
C PRO A 109 22.19 -3.10 10.81
N GLY A 110 22.27 -3.60 12.05
CA GLY A 110 21.33 -3.27 13.11
C GLY A 110 20.11 -4.20 13.15
N GLU A 111 19.17 -3.87 14.04
CA GLU A 111 18.02 -4.74 14.34
C GLU A 111 16.72 -4.28 13.65
N PHE A 112 16.63 -3.01 13.30
CA PHE A 112 15.44 -2.43 12.69
C PHE A 112 15.57 -2.41 11.18
N ILE A 113 15.18 -3.52 10.53
CA ILE A 113 15.33 -3.73 9.10
C ILE A 113 13.97 -3.65 8.41
N PHE A 114 13.90 -2.87 7.33
CA PHE A 114 12.74 -2.77 6.45
C PHE A 114 13.18 -2.92 5.00
N VAL A 115 12.77 -4.00 4.34
CA VAL A 115 13.08 -4.26 2.93
C VAL A 115 11.81 -4.17 2.09
N VAL A 116 11.91 -3.49 0.96
CA VAL A 116 10.82 -3.34 -0.01
C VAL A 116 11.27 -3.75 -1.41
N SER A 117 10.32 -4.06 -2.27
CA SER A 117 10.59 -4.37 -3.68
C SER A 117 9.73 -3.55 -4.61
N ARG A 118 10.01 -3.62 -5.91
CA ARG A 118 9.04 -3.24 -6.94
C ARG A 118 7.89 -4.24 -7.00
N TYR A 119 6.82 -3.82 -7.67
CA TYR A 119 5.66 -4.67 -7.95
C TYR A 119 5.16 -4.45 -9.38
N ILE A 120 4.43 -5.41 -9.90
CA ILE A 120 3.68 -5.31 -11.15
C ILE A 120 2.27 -4.86 -10.80
N GLU A 121 1.89 -3.64 -11.19
CA GLU A 121 0.49 -3.21 -11.15
C GLU A 121 -0.24 -3.80 -12.35
N ARG A 122 -1.11 -4.76 -12.09
CA ARG A 122 -1.99 -5.38 -13.09
C ARG A 122 -3.32 -4.65 -13.13
N SER A 123 -3.69 -4.11 -14.28
CA SER A 123 -4.92 -3.34 -14.44
C SER A 123 -5.58 -3.61 -15.80
N GLY A 124 -6.83 -3.14 -15.98
CA GLY A 124 -7.53 -3.24 -17.26
C GLY A 124 -6.83 -2.51 -18.43
N THR A 125 -5.80 -1.71 -18.18
CA THR A 125 -5.00 -1.00 -19.20
C THR A 125 -3.63 -1.64 -19.45
N GLY A 126 -3.37 -2.81 -18.87
CA GLY A 126 -2.11 -3.55 -18.97
C GLY A 126 -1.27 -3.47 -17.71
N ASP A 127 -0.19 -4.24 -17.69
CA ASP A 127 0.73 -4.38 -16.58
C ASP A 127 1.80 -3.27 -16.60
N ARG A 128 2.16 -2.77 -15.41
CA ARG A 128 3.23 -1.78 -15.23
C ARG A 128 4.07 -2.11 -14.02
N ILE A 129 5.39 -1.89 -14.09
CA ILE A 129 6.27 -2.03 -12.95
C ILE A 129 6.28 -0.73 -12.14
N TRP A 130 6.01 -0.86 -10.85
CA TRP A 130 6.03 0.22 -9.86
C TRP A 130 6.86 -0.14 -8.63
N PRO A 131 7.39 0.85 -7.93
CA PRO A 131 7.59 2.24 -8.37
C PRO A 131 8.63 2.33 -9.48
N GLU A 132 8.61 3.39 -10.28
CA GLU A 132 9.64 3.65 -11.30
C GLU A 132 11.04 3.77 -10.69
N GLN A 133 11.12 4.30 -9.47
CA GLN A 133 12.33 4.40 -8.66
C GLN A 133 12.03 3.94 -7.25
N LEU A 134 12.88 3.11 -6.69
CA LEU A 134 12.83 2.72 -5.28
C LEU A 134 13.41 3.85 -4.39
N PRO A 135 13.03 3.89 -3.09
CA PRO A 135 13.61 4.86 -2.18
C PRO A 135 15.12 4.60 -2.02
N ALA A 136 15.93 5.65 -2.04
CA ALA A 136 17.38 5.53 -1.97
C ALA A 136 18.00 6.57 -1.04
N GLY A 137 19.07 6.16 -0.34
CA GLY A 137 19.90 7.04 0.46
C GLY A 137 19.15 7.75 1.61
N LYS A 138 19.62 8.96 1.95
CA LYS A 138 19.06 9.78 3.04
C LYS A 138 17.80 10.58 2.65
N GLN A 139 17.12 10.20 1.58
CA GLN A 139 15.92 10.90 1.14
C GLN A 139 14.80 10.77 2.18
N ARG A 140 14.15 11.90 2.51
CA ARG A 140 12.93 11.87 3.32
C ARG A 140 11.84 11.08 2.61
N PHE A 141 11.28 10.09 3.28
CA PHE A 141 10.33 9.17 2.69
C PHE A 141 9.05 9.87 2.19
N SER A 142 8.61 10.91 2.88
CA SER A 142 7.49 11.75 2.42
C SER A 142 7.75 12.42 1.06
N GLU A 143 9.01 12.82 0.77
CA GLU A 143 9.37 13.35 -0.56
C GLU A 143 9.39 12.26 -1.62
N TYR A 144 9.94 11.09 -1.28
CA TYR A 144 9.87 9.94 -2.17
C TYR A 144 8.42 9.67 -2.60
N MET A 145 7.49 9.58 -1.67
CA MET A 145 6.09 9.30 -1.96
C MET A 145 5.41 10.42 -2.77
N TYR A 146 5.51 11.66 -2.34
CA TYR A 146 4.67 12.73 -2.88
C TYR A 146 5.35 13.58 -3.93
N CYS A 147 6.68 13.71 -3.91
CA CYS A 147 7.43 14.49 -4.88
C CYS A 147 7.91 13.66 -6.08
N ARG A 148 8.25 12.37 -5.85
CA ARG A 148 8.83 11.48 -6.89
C ARG A 148 7.89 10.37 -7.36
N ARG A 149 6.61 10.40 -6.96
CA ARG A 149 5.62 9.36 -7.28
C ARG A 149 6.00 7.98 -6.75
N GLY A 150 6.78 7.93 -5.68
CA GLY A 150 7.07 6.67 -5.01
C GLY A 150 5.80 6.13 -4.38
N MET A 151 5.43 4.90 -4.70
CA MET A 151 4.29 4.22 -4.11
C MET A 151 4.73 2.82 -3.73
N LEU A 152 4.61 2.50 -2.46
CA LEU A 152 4.84 1.16 -1.94
C LEU A 152 3.52 0.64 -1.37
N ILE A 153 3.34 -0.67 -1.40
CA ILE A 153 2.16 -1.36 -0.90
C ILE A 153 2.58 -2.39 0.15
N PRO A 154 1.74 -2.71 1.14
CA PRO A 154 2.08 -3.66 2.20
C PRO A 154 2.58 -5.00 1.70
N SER A 155 2.06 -5.50 0.58
CA SER A 155 2.48 -6.76 -0.03
C SER A 155 3.96 -6.80 -0.44
N THR A 156 4.64 -5.62 -0.52
CA THR A 156 6.08 -5.54 -0.77
C THR A 156 6.92 -5.54 0.51
N PHE A 157 6.31 -5.44 1.70
CA PHE A 157 7.04 -5.25 2.96
C PHE A 157 7.62 -6.57 3.47
N PHE A 158 8.87 -6.49 3.88
CA PHE A 158 9.61 -7.53 4.61
C PHE A 158 10.39 -6.84 5.73
N VAL A 159 10.15 -7.24 6.98
CA VAL A 159 10.63 -6.48 8.14
C VAL A 159 11.20 -7.39 9.22
N SER A 160 12.16 -6.90 9.98
CA SER A 160 12.58 -7.58 11.19
C SER A 160 11.48 -7.54 12.26
N ARG A 161 11.39 -8.60 13.06
CA ARG A 161 10.45 -8.66 14.18
C ARG A 161 10.67 -7.53 15.18
N SER A 162 11.92 -7.21 15.48
CA SER A 162 12.28 -6.10 16.37
C SER A 162 11.64 -4.78 15.89
N LEU A 163 11.72 -4.47 14.61
CA LEU A 163 11.11 -3.28 14.04
C LEU A 163 9.59 -3.26 14.21
N ILE A 164 8.89 -4.29 13.75
CA ILE A 164 7.41 -4.29 13.77
C ILE A 164 6.84 -4.42 15.18
N THR A 165 7.59 -4.99 16.12
CA THR A 165 7.21 -5.04 17.53
C THR A 165 7.37 -3.68 18.20
N ALA A 166 8.46 -2.95 17.91
CA ALA A 166 8.71 -1.62 18.45
C ALA A 166 7.83 -0.54 17.83
N LEU A 167 7.52 -0.67 16.55
CA LEU A 167 6.73 0.27 15.77
C LEU A 167 5.58 -0.47 15.05
N PRO A 168 4.53 -0.92 15.77
CA PRO A 168 3.40 -1.61 15.16
C PRO A 168 2.56 -0.66 14.28
N PHE A 169 1.66 -1.21 13.49
CA PHE A 169 0.62 -0.41 12.83
C PHE A 169 -0.22 0.33 13.87
N THR A 170 -0.66 1.55 13.57
CA THR A 170 -1.47 2.35 14.50
C THR A 170 -2.85 1.73 14.67
N SER A 171 -3.12 1.23 15.89
CA SER A 171 -4.39 0.57 16.21
C SER A 171 -5.59 1.48 16.00
N GLY A 172 -6.68 0.92 15.45
CA GLY A 172 -7.91 1.64 15.13
C GLY A 172 -7.83 2.55 13.91
N LEU A 173 -6.67 2.69 13.27
CA LEU A 173 -6.52 3.47 12.04
C LEU A 173 -7.06 2.65 10.85
N ARG A 174 -8.20 3.08 10.29
CA ARG A 174 -8.92 2.36 9.23
C ARG A 174 -8.62 2.89 7.82
N TYR A 175 -7.66 3.80 7.69
CA TYR A 175 -7.26 4.43 6.42
C TYR A 175 -5.86 4.97 6.55
N LEU A 176 -5.10 4.97 5.46
CA LEU A 176 -3.70 5.42 5.43
C LEU A 176 -2.80 4.69 6.45
N GLU A 177 -3.20 3.50 6.91
CA GLU A 177 -2.47 2.75 7.93
C GLU A 177 -1.09 2.31 7.46
N ASP A 178 -0.96 2.01 6.18
CA ASP A 178 0.29 1.70 5.49
C ASP A 178 1.19 2.96 5.34
N ILE A 179 0.61 4.07 4.94
CA ILE A 179 1.31 5.35 4.81
C ILE A 179 1.77 5.85 6.18
N ASP A 180 0.89 5.78 7.18
CA ASP A 180 1.20 6.11 8.56
C ASP A 180 2.40 5.30 9.07
N TRP A 181 2.33 3.99 8.89
CA TRP A 181 3.38 3.08 9.32
C TRP A 181 4.71 3.36 8.62
N MET A 182 4.70 3.48 7.29
CA MET A 182 5.88 3.79 6.51
C MET A 182 6.54 5.11 6.93
N LEU A 183 5.75 6.17 7.13
CA LEU A 183 6.28 7.48 7.55
C LEU A 183 6.92 7.40 8.94
N ARG A 184 6.30 6.71 9.89
CA ARG A 184 6.86 6.54 11.25
C ARG A 184 8.15 5.71 11.22
N VAL A 185 8.12 4.56 10.59
CA VAL A 185 9.26 3.64 10.51
C VAL A 185 10.45 4.26 9.80
N THR A 186 10.24 4.90 8.65
CA THR A 186 11.33 5.51 7.89
C THR A 186 11.83 6.83 8.49
N SER A 187 11.12 7.39 9.45
CA SER A 187 11.57 8.56 10.23
C SER A 187 12.30 8.16 11.51
N ASP A 188 12.25 6.89 11.91
CA ASP A 188 13.05 6.37 13.01
C ASP A 188 14.51 6.18 12.56
N GLY A 189 15.43 6.90 13.20
CA GLY A 189 16.84 6.90 12.80
C GLY A 189 17.55 5.55 12.94
N ARG A 190 16.92 4.55 13.60
CA ARG A 190 17.45 3.18 13.73
C ARG A 190 17.12 2.30 12.54
N THR A 191 16.06 2.67 11.77
CA THR A 191 15.58 1.85 10.67
C THR A 191 16.53 1.87 9.47
N GLN A 192 16.93 0.68 9.05
CA GLN A 192 17.70 0.46 7.83
C GLN A 192 16.74 0.02 6.72
N LEU A 193 16.71 0.79 5.64
CA LEU A 193 15.85 0.52 4.50
C LEU A 193 16.66 -0.18 3.39
N GLY A 194 16.22 -1.39 3.05
CA GLY A 194 16.72 -2.17 1.91
C GLY A 194 15.76 -2.17 0.74
N THR A 195 16.28 -2.36 -0.46
CA THR A 195 15.48 -2.40 -1.69
C THR A 195 15.85 -3.54 -2.60
N VAL A 196 14.85 -4.17 -3.22
CA VAL A 196 15.03 -5.18 -4.28
C VAL A 196 14.46 -4.63 -5.59
N GLU A 197 15.30 -4.48 -6.61
CA GLU A 197 14.92 -3.89 -7.90
C GLU A 197 13.94 -4.77 -8.71
N SER A 198 13.99 -6.10 -8.51
CA SER A 198 13.06 -7.01 -9.17
C SER A 198 11.62 -6.77 -8.69
N PRO A 199 10.62 -6.81 -9.58
CA PRO A 199 9.22 -6.80 -9.17
C PRO A 199 8.89 -8.17 -8.57
N LEU A 200 8.56 -8.19 -7.28
CA LEU A 200 8.32 -9.42 -6.50
C LEU A 200 6.86 -9.61 -6.09
N VAL A 201 5.99 -8.70 -6.48
CA VAL A 201 4.56 -8.71 -6.16
C VAL A 201 3.75 -8.40 -7.41
N ILE A 202 2.62 -9.05 -7.57
CA ILE A 202 1.58 -8.70 -8.53
C ILE A 202 0.46 -8.01 -7.74
N TYR A 203 0.33 -6.70 -7.93
CA TYR A 203 -0.73 -5.88 -7.37
C TYR A 203 -1.93 -5.87 -8.31
N ASN A 204 -3.02 -6.49 -7.91
CA ASN A 204 -4.23 -6.59 -8.72
C ASN A 204 -5.10 -5.34 -8.53
N ASN A 205 -4.90 -4.31 -9.38
CA ASN A 205 -5.65 -3.05 -9.36
C ASN A 205 -6.91 -3.12 -10.24
N PHE A 206 -7.78 -4.08 -9.95
CA PHE A 206 -9.12 -4.14 -10.56
C PHE A 206 -10.11 -3.44 -9.63
N SER A 207 -10.89 -2.50 -10.19
CA SER A 207 -11.96 -1.81 -9.44
C SER A 207 -13.04 -2.82 -9.01
N THR A 208 -12.90 -3.39 -7.83
CA THR A 208 -13.90 -4.28 -7.25
C THR A 208 -14.87 -3.46 -6.39
N PRO A 209 -16.20 -3.67 -6.50
CA PRO A 209 -17.15 -3.08 -5.54
C PRO A 209 -16.80 -3.53 -4.13
N GLY A 210 -16.70 -2.59 -3.18
CA GLY A 210 -16.38 -2.89 -1.78
C GLY A 210 -14.95 -2.59 -1.34
N GLN A 211 -14.11 -1.98 -2.17
CA GLN A 211 -12.81 -1.48 -1.71
C GLN A 211 -12.98 -0.45 -0.59
N LEU A 212 -12.34 -0.71 0.55
CA LEU A 212 -12.48 0.01 1.82
C LEU A 212 -12.08 1.50 1.78
N SER A 213 -11.32 1.91 0.77
CA SER A 213 -10.76 3.27 0.66
C SER A 213 -11.73 4.33 0.12
N TYR A 214 -12.95 3.95 -0.29
CA TYR A 214 -13.86 4.88 -0.99
C TYR A 214 -14.73 5.74 -0.09
N ASP A 215 -14.99 5.33 1.16
CA ASP A 215 -16.01 5.94 2.02
C ASP A 215 -15.49 6.83 3.16
N ILE A 216 -14.25 7.30 3.04
CA ILE A 216 -13.62 8.09 4.09
C ILE A 216 -13.66 9.57 3.73
N SER A 217 -14.21 10.40 4.63
CA SER A 217 -14.32 11.84 4.43
C SER A 217 -12.94 12.51 4.31
N TRP A 218 -12.85 13.54 3.46
CA TRP A 218 -11.62 14.30 3.27
C TRP A 218 -11.13 14.99 4.54
N GLN A 219 -12.04 15.34 5.47
CA GLN A 219 -11.71 15.93 6.76
C GLN A 219 -10.82 14.99 7.59
N ARG A 220 -11.08 13.69 7.56
CA ARG A 220 -10.24 12.69 8.23
C ARG A 220 -8.84 12.62 7.63
N TYR A 221 -8.71 12.66 6.29
CA TYR A 221 -7.41 12.73 5.63
C TYR A 221 -6.65 14.00 6.02
N TYR A 222 -7.34 15.14 6.07
CA TYR A 222 -6.75 16.41 6.47
C TYR A 222 -6.29 16.39 7.93
N SER A 223 -7.16 15.98 8.86
CA SER A 223 -6.84 15.89 10.29
C SER A 223 -5.66 14.93 10.54
N TRP A 224 -5.64 13.80 9.86
CA TRP A 224 -4.52 12.87 9.92
C TRP A 224 -3.21 13.54 9.45
N ALA A 225 -3.22 14.21 8.32
CA ALA A 225 -2.03 14.86 7.78
C ALA A 225 -1.50 15.97 8.72
N VAL A 226 -2.38 16.76 9.32
CA VAL A 226 -2.01 17.80 10.31
C VAL A 226 -1.40 17.15 11.55
N GLY A 227 -2.00 16.09 12.09
CA GLY A 227 -1.48 15.34 13.24
C GLY A 227 -0.13 14.65 12.97
N HIS A 228 0.16 14.36 11.70
CA HIS A 228 1.41 13.70 11.27
C HIS A 228 2.39 14.66 10.57
N ARG A 229 2.18 15.97 10.73
CA ARG A 229 2.96 17.03 10.03
C ARG A 229 4.47 16.86 10.20
N GLN A 230 4.94 16.38 11.33
CA GLN A 230 6.36 16.17 11.65
C GLN A 230 7.06 15.16 10.73
N PHE A 231 6.33 14.23 10.13
CA PHE A 231 6.87 13.22 9.21
C PHE A 231 6.98 13.73 7.76
N PHE A 232 6.39 14.87 7.47
CA PHE A 232 6.41 15.46 6.13
C PHE A 232 7.46 16.57 6.03
N THR A 233 8.17 16.61 4.90
CA THR A 233 8.80 17.87 4.49
C THR A 233 7.73 18.87 4.08
N PRO A 234 8.01 20.19 4.14
CA PRO A 234 7.02 21.20 3.75
C PRO A 234 6.42 20.98 2.36
N ILE A 235 7.24 20.64 1.37
CA ILE A 235 6.79 20.41 0.00
C ILE A 235 5.95 19.12 -0.13
N ALA A 236 6.35 18.04 0.55
CA ALA A 236 5.61 16.78 0.54
C ALA A 236 4.22 16.93 1.17
N PHE A 237 4.12 17.71 2.27
CA PHE A 237 2.86 18.05 2.90
C PHE A 237 1.93 18.80 1.94
N SER A 238 2.44 19.87 1.29
CA SER A 238 1.66 20.63 0.31
C SER A 238 1.15 19.75 -0.82
N LEU A 239 1.98 18.84 -1.33
CA LEU A 239 1.59 17.92 -2.38
C LEU A 239 0.58 16.87 -1.89
N PHE A 240 0.70 16.36 -0.67
CA PHE A 240 -0.32 15.48 -0.09
C PHE A 240 -1.68 16.18 -0.01
N ILE A 241 -1.72 17.40 0.55
CA ILE A 241 -2.96 18.17 0.65
C ILE A 241 -3.57 18.43 -0.72
N THR A 242 -2.79 18.94 -1.67
CA THR A 242 -3.32 19.37 -2.98
C THR A 242 -3.66 18.20 -3.92
N LYS A 243 -2.94 17.09 -3.85
CA LYS A 243 -3.20 15.90 -4.70
C LYS A 243 -4.24 14.95 -4.11
N THR A 244 -4.16 14.72 -2.80
CA THR A 244 -4.95 13.66 -2.14
C THR A 244 -6.17 14.25 -1.44
N VAL A 245 -5.96 15.20 -0.51
CA VAL A 245 -7.06 15.74 0.29
C VAL A 245 -8.03 16.56 -0.57
N VAL A 246 -7.52 17.45 -1.42
CA VAL A 246 -8.37 18.26 -2.33
C VAL A 246 -9.13 17.35 -3.32
N ALA A 247 -8.51 16.30 -3.85
CA ALA A 247 -9.22 15.36 -4.73
C ALA A 247 -10.37 14.67 -4.00
N LYS A 248 -10.15 14.20 -2.77
CA LYS A 248 -11.20 13.63 -1.91
C LYS A 248 -12.27 14.65 -1.53
N ALA A 249 -11.88 15.88 -1.24
CA ALA A 249 -12.81 16.96 -0.94
C ALA A 249 -13.75 17.26 -2.12
N ARG A 250 -13.23 17.23 -3.33
CA ARG A 250 -14.03 17.38 -4.56
C ARG A 250 -15.01 16.21 -4.78
N GLU A 251 -14.57 14.98 -4.54
CA GLU A 251 -15.45 13.81 -4.58
C GLU A 251 -16.59 13.94 -3.55
N GLY A 252 -16.27 14.42 -2.34
CA GLY A 252 -17.22 14.71 -1.26
C GLY A 252 -18.02 16.02 -1.44
N LYS A 253 -17.96 16.66 -2.63
CA LYS A 253 -18.67 17.91 -2.95
C LYS A 253 -18.37 19.07 -2.02
N ALA A 254 -17.14 19.19 -1.53
CA ALA A 254 -16.69 20.30 -0.71
C ALA A 254 -16.91 21.65 -1.42
N SER A 255 -17.28 22.66 -0.64
CA SER A 255 -17.48 24.04 -1.09
C SER A 255 -16.16 24.69 -1.52
N TRP A 256 -16.24 25.77 -2.31
CA TRP A 256 -15.05 26.54 -2.67
C TRP A 256 -14.33 27.14 -1.47
N ARG A 257 -15.05 27.48 -0.40
CA ARG A 257 -14.44 27.98 0.85
C ARG A 257 -13.56 26.90 1.49
N GLU A 258 -14.03 25.66 1.55
CA GLU A 258 -13.26 24.52 2.09
C GLU A 258 -12.04 24.21 1.21
N LEU A 259 -12.18 24.25 -0.12
CA LEU A 259 -11.06 24.06 -1.04
C LEU A 259 -9.97 25.13 -0.90
N LEU A 260 -10.37 26.41 -0.75
CA LEU A 260 -9.43 27.50 -0.51
C LEU A 260 -8.78 27.39 0.87
N HIS A 261 -9.51 26.91 1.89
CA HIS A 261 -8.93 26.60 3.19
C HIS A 261 -7.84 25.53 3.07
N LEU A 262 -8.07 24.44 2.33
CA LEU A 262 -7.07 23.42 2.08
C LEU A 262 -5.84 23.96 1.33
N LEU A 263 -6.04 24.85 0.36
CA LEU A 263 -4.92 25.51 -0.33
C LEU A 263 -4.12 26.38 0.64
N SER A 264 -4.79 27.19 1.47
CA SER A 264 -4.13 28.00 2.49
C SER A 264 -3.36 27.15 3.49
N ALA A 265 -3.93 26.03 3.95
CA ALA A 265 -3.25 25.10 4.83
C ALA A 265 -2.01 24.46 4.16
N ALA A 266 -2.10 24.10 2.88
CA ALA A 266 -0.96 23.59 2.12
C ALA A 266 0.18 24.62 2.04
N MET A 267 -0.14 25.91 1.94
CA MET A 267 0.85 26.99 1.86
C MET A 267 1.43 27.36 3.23
N LEU A 268 0.59 27.42 4.27
CA LEU A 268 0.98 27.90 5.60
C LEU A 268 1.69 26.82 6.43
N LEU A 269 1.16 25.58 6.40
CA LEU A 269 1.73 24.44 7.11
C LEU A 269 2.77 23.68 6.28
N GLY A 270 2.77 23.89 4.97
CA GLY A 270 3.68 23.29 4.01
C GLY A 270 4.63 24.31 3.42
N ALA A 271 4.69 24.33 2.09
CA ALA A 271 5.45 25.30 1.31
C ALA A 271 4.68 25.72 0.07
N PHE A 272 4.81 26.97 -0.33
CA PHE A 272 4.36 27.37 -1.65
C PHE A 272 5.19 26.67 -2.72
N SER A 273 4.51 26.03 -3.65
CA SER A 273 5.14 25.35 -4.77
C SER A 273 4.25 25.50 -6.00
N PRO A 274 4.78 25.96 -7.15
CA PRO A 274 4.03 26.00 -8.41
C PRO A 274 3.43 24.64 -8.77
N ARG A 275 4.14 23.56 -8.45
CA ARG A 275 3.68 22.18 -8.65
C ARG A 275 2.48 21.85 -7.75
N ALA A 276 2.49 22.22 -6.47
CA ALA A 276 1.37 22.00 -5.56
C ALA A 276 0.15 22.83 -6.00
N PHE A 277 0.35 24.07 -6.43
CA PHE A 277 -0.72 24.92 -6.98
C PHE A 277 -1.31 24.32 -8.27
N PHE A 278 -0.47 23.84 -9.18
CA PHE A 278 -0.94 23.13 -10.37
C PHE A 278 -1.80 21.91 -10.02
N PHE A 279 -1.37 21.08 -9.06
CA PHE A 279 -2.16 19.94 -8.61
C PHE A 279 -3.46 20.33 -7.93
N PHE A 280 -3.48 21.45 -7.20
CA PHE A 280 -4.71 22.02 -6.66
C PHE A 280 -5.70 22.33 -7.78
N LEU A 281 -5.28 23.13 -8.77
CA LEU A 281 -6.11 23.49 -9.94
C LEU A 281 -6.58 22.22 -10.69
N ALA A 282 -5.67 21.30 -10.98
CA ALA A 282 -6.01 20.04 -11.65
C ALA A 282 -6.99 19.19 -10.84
N SER A 283 -6.92 19.22 -9.51
CA SER A 283 -7.86 18.50 -8.64
C SER A 283 -9.21 19.19 -8.54
N CYS A 284 -9.25 20.53 -8.66
CA CYS A 284 -10.50 21.30 -8.73
C CYS A 284 -11.22 21.11 -10.08
N LEU A 285 -10.49 21.05 -11.19
CA LEU A 285 -11.04 21.00 -12.55
C LEU A 285 -11.40 19.58 -13.00
N PHE A 286 -10.61 18.58 -12.60
CA PHE A 286 -10.74 17.20 -13.09
C PHE A 286 -11.08 16.25 -11.95
N THR A 287 -12.23 15.56 -12.06
CA THR A 287 -12.56 14.44 -11.15
C THR A 287 -11.66 13.23 -11.42
N ARG A 288 -11.61 12.26 -10.48
CA ARG A 288 -10.90 10.98 -10.69
C ARG A 288 -11.35 10.27 -11.97
N ASN A 289 -12.66 10.26 -12.23
CA ASN A 289 -13.20 9.64 -13.43
C ASN A 289 -12.72 10.32 -14.72
N THR A 290 -12.65 11.65 -14.73
CA THR A 290 -12.11 12.42 -15.86
C THR A 290 -10.61 12.14 -16.04
N LYS A 291 -9.83 12.13 -14.94
CA LYS A 291 -8.40 11.80 -14.98
C LYS A 291 -8.15 10.37 -15.48
N ARG A 292 -9.00 9.40 -15.07
CA ARG A 292 -8.94 8.01 -15.54
C ARG A 292 -9.24 7.94 -17.04
N LYS A 293 -10.34 8.54 -17.51
CA LYS A 293 -10.70 8.57 -18.95
C LYS A 293 -9.60 9.21 -19.81
N VAL A 294 -9.01 10.31 -19.34
CA VAL A 294 -7.89 10.97 -20.05
C VAL A 294 -6.67 10.06 -20.08
N ARG A 295 -6.36 9.35 -19.01
CA ARG A 295 -5.24 8.40 -18.95
C ARG A 295 -5.48 7.20 -19.87
N GLU A 296 -6.69 6.63 -19.87
CA GLU A 296 -7.10 5.56 -20.77
C GLU A 296 -7.00 6.00 -22.24
N PHE A 297 -7.46 7.21 -22.55
CA PHE A 297 -7.39 7.79 -23.90
C PHE A 297 -5.94 8.04 -24.39
N LEU A 298 -5.03 8.41 -23.49
CA LEU A 298 -3.63 8.67 -23.79
C LEU A 298 -2.74 7.41 -23.70
N SER A 299 -3.30 6.26 -23.32
CA SER A 299 -2.54 5.02 -23.19
C SER A 299 -2.04 4.52 -24.55
N PRO A 300 -0.86 3.87 -24.62
CA PRO A 300 -0.34 3.30 -25.86
C PRO A 300 -1.30 2.30 -26.52
N ALA A 301 -2.04 1.52 -25.72
CA ALA A 301 -3.05 0.57 -26.21
C ALA A 301 -4.21 1.28 -26.93
N ALA A 302 -4.68 2.43 -26.45
CA ALA A 302 -5.69 3.23 -27.14
C ALA A 302 -5.17 3.89 -28.43
N ARG A 303 -3.87 4.13 -28.54
CA ARG A 303 -3.25 4.60 -29.80
C ARG A 303 -3.16 3.49 -30.85
N GLN A 304 -2.86 2.26 -30.46
CA GLN A 304 -2.80 1.12 -31.40
C GLN A 304 -4.18 0.75 -31.96
N SER A 305 -5.24 0.78 -31.16
CA SER A 305 -6.61 0.50 -31.65
C SER A 305 -7.15 1.55 -32.61
N ARG A 306 -6.66 2.80 -32.56
CA ARG A 306 -7.04 3.87 -33.51
C ARG A 306 -6.30 3.79 -34.85
N VAL A 307 -5.09 3.23 -34.86
CA VAL A 307 -4.30 3.06 -36.10
C VAL A 307 -4.81 1.87 -36.91
N MET A 308 -5.53 0.92 -36.28
CA MET A 308 -6.08 -0.27 -36.94
C MET A 308 -7.57 -0.17 -37.31
N ALA A 309 -8.23 0.96 -37.08
CA ALA A 309 -9.61 1.16 -37.56
C ALA A 309 -9.56 1.44 -39.07
N PRO A 310 -10.27 0.64 -39.91
CA PRO A 310 -10.34 0.93 -41.34
C PRO A 310 -11.04 2.27 -41.57
N PRO A 311 -10.70 3.02 -42.63
CA PRO A 311 -11.39 4.26 -42.97
C PRO A 311 -12.86 3.96 -43.24
N GLU A 312 -13.75 4.69 -42.55
CA GLU A 312 -15.17 4.64 -42.84
C GLU A 312 -15.41 5.03 -44.31
N SER A 313 -15.98 4.09 -45.05
CA SER A 313 -16.37 4.22 -46.45
C SER A 313 -17.71 4.94 -46.59
#